data_8d8d6f41362991c06f54cd1495bc3432
#
_entry.id   8d8d6f41362991c06f54cd1495bc3432
#
_cell.length_a   1.000
_cell.length_b   1.000
_cell.length_c   1.000
_cell.angle_alpha   90.00
_cell.angle_beta   90.00
_cell.angle_gamma   90.00
#
_symmetry.space_group_name_H-M   'P 1'
#
loop_
_entity.id
_entity.type
_entity.pdbx_description
1 polymer ?
#
loop_
_entity_poly.entity_id
_entity_poly.type
_entity_poly.pdbx_seq_one_letter_code
_entity_poly.pdbx_strand_id
1 'polypeptide(L)'
;SLVVINKHNIKTQDDPKLEEATTDLYSHEFYKGKMLNNTMEYAGMNVARARDEVKKNMLEQKSADIMLELIKPVKCRCGAECVVKLLSDQWFLNYSDPKWKSLAHNCINSMQLMPDEIRTEFDYTVDWLKERACARKSGLGTRLPWDTEWIIESLSDSVIYMAYYIIAKYVNDKSLHYNLNDAFFDYVLLGNGSAGDVAKSCSLSLDIVEKMRKEFQYFYPVDSRHSGRDLVPNHLTFFIFNHIAIFPESMWPRQIVVNGSVLMEGRKMSKSLGNIVPLRSAVREHSADAIRVSMLVAAELLQDADFTLDAVKGIRDRLERIYGLCKQFTKKDSTRLEQEDKWILSRLQHVVENTTNAMDRLRVRESLHNVIYTMDQDMQWYFKRIAAKERDNDSISGVVRQVLDTRVKMLSPFAPFISEEMWELLGNNKSITLASWPNVDESKFDYAADESETLIINLLADAQNIIKVTKIKPKKIFVYAAASWKWDVYRKILEMITQGKTNFGEIMKALVNDSNTSKVKESPDMVKKMIDDILSDPLDSRQRKVRLTLEEVKVFEDAKGLVGKELDSDLVIFNEDDKNKTDPKNKAKVARPYKPALYME
;
A
#
# COMPACT_ATOMS: atom_id res chain seq x y z
N SER A 1 42.23 26.36 -20.97
CA SER A 1 42.07 24.93 -21.40
C SER A 1 43.22 24.04 -20.89
N LEU A 2 44.52 24.40 -21.01
CA LEU A 2 45.65 23.55 -20.55
C LEU A 2 45.56 23.16 -19.07
N VAL A 3 45.09 24.03 -18.19
CA VAL A 3 44.91 23.74 -16.75
C VAL A 3 43.88 22.62 -16.53
N VAL A 4 42.80 22.64 -17.30
CA VAL A 4 41.72 21.61 -17.18
C VAL A 4 42.18 20.29 -17.80
N ILE A 5 42.88 20.32 -18.94
CA ILE A 5 43.51 19.16 -19.58
C ILE A 5 44.43 18.43 -18.59
N ASN A 6 45.30 19.22 -17.92
CA ASN A 6 46.22 18.67 -16.92
C ASN A 6 45.50 18.15 -15.67
N LYS A 7 44.44 18.84 -15.22
CA LYS A 7 43.62 18.43 -14.09
C LYS A 7 42.96 17.06 -14.31
N HIS A 8 42.48 16.82 -15.53
CA HIS A 8 41.83 15.55 -15.90
C HIS A 8 42.79 14.50 -16.46
N ASN A 9 44.12 14.80 -16.53
CA ASN A 9 45.16 13.93 -17.08
C ASN A 9 44.89 13.45 -18.52
N ILE A 10 44.34 14.32 -19.35
CA ILE A 10 44.02 14.01 -20.75
C ILE A 10 45.30 14.00 -21.58
N LYS A 11 45.53 12.91 -22.32
CA LYS A 11 46.76 12.71 -23.11
C LYS A 11 46.53 12.79 -24.61
N THR A 12 45.34 12.50 -25.08
CA THR A 12 44.99 12.52 -26.50
C THR A 12 43.58 13.11 -26.71
N GLN A 13 43.27 13.45 -27.95
CA GLN A 13 41.93 13.97 -28.32
C GLN A 13 40.84 12.92 -28.30
N ASP A 14 41.18 11.63 -28.19
CA ASP A 14 40.25 10.52 -28.09
C ASP A 14 40.12 10.01 -26.65
N ASP A 15 40.60 10.74 -25.65
CA ASP A 15 40.54 10.38 -24.25
C ASP A 15 39.08 10.38 -23.78
N PRO A 16 38.55 9.31 -23.16
CA PRO A 16 37.17 9.24 -22.69
C PRO A 16 36.79 10.31 -21.67
N LYS A 17 37.79 10.95 -21.01
CA LYS A 17 37.56 12.04 -20.07
C LYS A 17 37.51 13.44 -20.75
N LEU A 18 37.64 13.49 -22.06
CA LEU A 18 37.62 14.77 -22.77
C LEU A 18 36.30 15.51 -22.64
N GLU A 19 35.19 14.77 -22.66
CA GLU A 19 33.85 15.33 -22.51
C GLU A 19 33.63 15.92 -21.11
N GLU A 20 34.11 15.25 -20.07
CA GLU A 20 34.08 15.74 -18.69
C GLU A 20 34.93 17.01 -18.51
N ALA A 21 36.13 17.01 -19.05
CA ALA A 21 37.00 18.17 -19.02
C ALA A 21 36.46 19.38 -19.82
N THR A 22 35.79 19.09 -20.93
CA THR A 22 35.13 20.13 -21.74
C THR A 22 33.98 20.75 -20.96
N THR A 23 33.16 19.92 -20.29
CA THR A 23 32.05 20.36 -19.44
C THR A 23 32.56 21.22 -18.28
N ASP A 24 33.64 20.79 -17.60
CA ASP A 24 34.26 21.53 -16.49
C ASP A 24 34.79 22.89 -16.95
N LEU A 25 35.46 22.94 -18.12
CA LEU A 25 35.96 24.16 -18.71
C LEU A 25 34.85 25.15 -19.06
N TYR A 26 33.85 24.70 -19.82
CA TYR A 26 32.71 25.55 -20.21
C TYR A 26 31.89 26.04 -19.02
N SER A 27 31.65 25.17 -18.05
CA SER A 27 30.98 25.56 -16.81
C SER A 27 31.75 26.66 -16.07
N HIS A 28 33.07 26.50 -15.95
CA HIS A 28 33.92 27.50 -15.29
C HIS A 28 33.94 28.81 -16.05
N GLU A 29 34.14 28.77 -17.37
CA GLU A 29 34.16 29.98 -18.21
C GLU A 29 32.83 30.70 -18.23
N PHE A 30 31.73 29.98 -18.28
CA PHE A 30 30.39 30.55 -18.29
C PHE A 30 29.98 31.18 -16.96
N TYR A 31 30.20 30.48 -15.83
CA TYR A 31 29.73 30.96 -14.53
C TYR A 31 30.73 31.87 -13.80
N LYS A 32 32.04 31.69 -14.00
CA LYS A 32 33.10 32.44 -13.32
C LYS A 32 33.93 33.32 -14.25
N GLY A 33 33.82 33.11 -15.55
CA GLY A 33 34.51 33.89 -16.55
C GLY A 33 34.04 35.34 -16.57
N LYS A 34 34.97 36.25 -16.98
CA LYS A 34 34.68 37.66 -17.20
C LYS A 34 35.01 38.03 -18.63
N MET A 35 34.20 38.90 -19.21
CA MET A 35 34.40 39.45 -20.53
C MET A 35 35.73 40.24 -20.59
N LEU A 36 36.43 40.10 -21.70
CA LEU A 36 37.72 40.77 -21.90
C LEU A 36 37.56 42.28 -22.13
N ASN A 37 38.65 43.04 -21.95
CA ASN A 37 38.63 44.49 -22.09
C ASN A 37 38.30 45.01 -23.52
N ASN A 38 38.36 44.14 -24.52
CA ASN A 38 38.03 44.47 -25.92
C ASN A 38 36.54 44.30 -26.24
N THR A 39 35.68 43.97 -25.27
CA THR A 39 34.24 43.76 -25.45
C THR A 39 33.40 45.01 -25.13
N MET A 40 33.97 46.18 -25.29
CA MET A 40 33.32 47.49 -25.12
C MET A 40 32.56 47.60 -23.78
N GLU A 41 31.26 47.90 -23.81
CA GLU A 41 30.41 48.08 -22.63
C GLU A 41 30.26 46.80 -21.76
N TYR A 42 30.62 45.66 -22.30
CA TYR A 42 30.52 44.38 -21.57
C TYR A 42 31.84 44.02 -20.85
N ALA A 43 32.92 44.80 -21.01
CA ALA A 43 34.21 44.51 -20.41
C ALA A 43 34.15 44.33 -18.90
N GLY A 44 34.76 43.25 -18.38
CA GLY A 44 34.75 42.90 -16.96
C GLY A 44 33.44 42.30 -16.41
N MET A 45 32.38 42.29 -17.22
CA MET A 45 31.09 41.67 -16.85
C MET A 45 31.25 40.16 -16.81
N ASN A 46 30.49 39.48 -15.91
CA ASN A 46 30.41 38.02 -15.92
C ASN A 46 29.82 37.54 -17.25
N VAL A 47 30.35 36.44 -17.82
CA VAL A 47 29.96 35.92 -19.15
C VAL A 47 28.46 35.63 -19.25
N ALA A 48 27.85 34.98 -18.24
CA ALA A 48 26.41 34.67 -18.24
C ALA A 48 25.56 35.95 -18.28
N ARG A 49 25.92 36.96 -17.48
CA ARG A 49 25.24 38.26 -17.46
C ARG A 49 25.45 39.02 -18.77
N ALA A 50 26.68 39.03 -19.31
CA ALA A 50 26.99 39.67 -20.59
C ALA A 50 26.17 39.07 -21.72
N ARG A 51 26.01 37.73 -21.78
CA ARG A 51 25.18 37.05 -22.76
C ARG A 51 23.72 37.57 -22.74
N ASP A 52 23.17 37.72 -21.54
CA ASP A 52 21.77 38.14 -21.41
C ASP A 52 21.58 39.61 -21.79
N GLU A 53 22.55 40.49 -21.45
CA GLU A 53 22.53 41.90 -21.86
C GLU A 53 22.74 42.05 -23.37
N VAL A 54 23.71 41.34 -23.97
CA VAL A 54 23.91 41.33 -25.43
C VAL A 54 22.64 40.89 -26.14
N LYS A 55 22.02 39.78 -25.69
CA LYS A 55 20.76 39.30 -26.27
C LYS A 55 19.68 40.37 -26.21
N LYS A 56 19.52 41.02 -25.06
CA LYS A 56 18.55 42.09 -24.87
C LYS A 56 18.77 43.25 -25.81
N ASN A 57 20.03 43.76 -25.88
CA ASN A 57 20.40 44.89 -26.74
C ASN A 57 20.20 44.57 -28.22
N MET A 58 20.54 43.36 -28.67
CA MET A 58 20.33 42.94 -30.06
C MET A 58 18.83 42.87 -30.43
N LEU A 59 17.99 42.41 -29.51
CA LEU A 59 16.53 42.38 -29.72
C LEU A 59 15.92 43.79 -29.75
N GLU A 60 16.34 44.69 -28.84
CA GLU A 60 15.91 46.10 -28.81
C GLU A 60 16.31 46.87 -30.07
N GLN A 61 17.51 46.60 -30.57
CA GLN A 61 18.03 47.17 -31.82
C GLN A 61 17.43 46.52 -33.09
N LYS A 62 16.58 45.48 -32.95
CA LYS A 62 16.05 44.68 -34.05
C LYS A 62 17.14 44.10 -34.97
N SER A 63 18.35 43.88 -34.45
CA SER A 63 19.47 43.24 -35.15
C SER A 63 19.48 41.71 -34.99
N ALA A 64 18.65 41.17 -34.12
CA ALA A 64 18.42 39.75 -33.92
C ALA A 64 16.96 39.47 -33.65
N ASP A 65 16.55 38.22 -33.83
CA ASP A 65 15.24 37.69 -33.45
C ASP A 65 15.39 36.38 -32.69
N ILE A 66 14.34 35.96 -32.01
CA ILE A 66 14.33 34.71 -31.23
C ILE A 66 13.77 33.59 -32.09
N MET A 67 14.58 32.58 -32.34
CA MET A 67 14.13 31.31 -32.92
C MET A 67 13.97 30.28 -31.82
N LEU A 68 12.83 29.58 -31.83
CA LEU A 68 12.54 28.48 -30.90
C LEU A 68 12.83 27.15 -31.58
N GLU A 69 13.69 26.35 -30.97
CA GLU A 69 14.04 25.01 -31.43
C GLU A 69 13.83 23.97 -30.34
N LEU A 70 13.63 22.71 -30.73
CA LEU A 70 13.61 21.59 -29.81
C LEU A 70 15.01 21.29 -29.32
N ILE A 71 15.19 21.11 -28.01
CA ILE A 71 16.50 20.82 -27.37
C ILE A 71 17.09 19.50 -27.88
N LYS A 72 16.22 18.54 -28.25
CA LYS A 72 16.59 17.24 -28.84
C LYS A 72 15.63 16.91 -29.96
N PRO A 73 16.03 16.11 -30.96
CA PRO A 73 15.13 15.61 -31.99
C PRO A 73 13.94 14.88 -31.36
N VAL A 74 12.72 15.31 -31.66
CA VAL A 74 11.47 14.71 -31.20
C VAL A 74 10.76 14.09 -32.40
N LYS A 75 10.36 12.84 -32.30
CA LYS A 75 9.60 12.14 -33.33
C LYS A 75 8.16 11.95 -32.92
N CYS A 76 7.24 12.19 -33.83
CA CYS A 76 5.84 11.86 -33.69
C CYS A 76 5.64 10.33 -33.61
N ARG A 77 4.49 9.88 -33.13
CA ARG A 77 4.11 8.45 -33.15
C ARG A 77 4.13 7.83 -34.57
N CYS A 78 3.97 8.63 -35.60
CA CYS A 78 4.08 8.21 -37.01
C CYS A 78 5.52 8.14 -37.52
N GLY A 79 6.53 8.48 -36.68
CA GLY A 79 7.94 8.52 -37.06
C GLY A 79 8.42 9.83 -37.68
N ALA A 80 7.50 10.76 -38.04
CA ALA A 80 7.87 12.08 -38.59
C ALA A 80 8.57 12.93 -37.54
N GLU A 81 9.54 13.73 -37.96
CA GLU A 81 10.25 14.69 -37.10
C GLU A 81 9.34 15.86 -36.74
N CYS A 82 9.32 16.24 -35.47
CA CYS A 82 8.56 17.37 -34.96
C CYS A 82 9.38 18.65 -35.06
N VAL A 83 8.73 19.74 -35.45
CA VAL A 83 9.31 21.07 -35.49
C VAL A 83 8.46 22.04 -34.67
N VAL A 84 9.07 23.12 -34.19
CA VAL A 84 8.34 24.19 -33.50
C VAL A 84 7.52 24.96 -34.52
N LYS A 85 6.22 25.16 -34.23
CA LYS A 85 5.31 25.98 -35.03
C LYS A 85 4.70 27.07 -34.15
N LEU A 86 4.79 28.30 -34.58
CA LEU A 86 4.08 29.42 -33.97
C LEU A 86 2.62 29.43 -34.43
N LEU A 87 1.71 29.55 -33.47
CA LEU A 87 0.29 29.69 -33.72
C LEU A 87 -0.15 31.08 -33.24
N SER A 88 -0.85 31.82 -34.09
CA SER A 88 -1.28 33.20 -33.82
C SER A 88 -2.60 33.29 -33.08
N ASP A 89 -3.41 32.25 -33.12
CA ASP A 89 -4.83 32.28 -32.75
C ASP A 89 -5.25 31.15 -31.80
N GLN A 90 -4.29 30.60 -31.03
CA GLN A 90 -4.50 29.50 -30.10
C GLN A 90 -5.18 29.95 -28.80
N TRP A 91 -6.16 29.18 -28.32
CA TRP A 91 -6.78 29.35 -27.01
C TRP A 91 -5.94 28.69 -25.91
N PHE A 92 -5.72 29.43 -24.81
CA PHE A 92 -4.94 28.97 -23.65
C PHE A 92 -5.74 29.11 -22.36
N LEU A 93 -5.60 28.13 -21.46
CA LEU A 93 -5.94 28.28 -20.05
C LEU A 93 -4.74 28.88 -19.33
N ASN A 94 -4.96 29.97 -18.60
CA ASN A 94 -3.91 30.69 -17.88
C ASN A 94 -3.66 30.08 -16.50
N TYR A 95 -3.09 28.89 -16.47
CA TYR A 95 -2.71 28.22 -15.20
C TYR A 95 -1.57 28.95 -14.46
N SER A 96 -0.94 29.96 -15.02
CA SER A 96 0.07 30.78 -14.35
C SER A 96 -0.52 31.85 -13.43
N ASP A 97 -1.83 32.08 -13.44
CA ASP A 97 -2.48 33.06 -12.58
C ASP A 97 -2.19 32.81 -11.10
N PRO A 98 -1.56 33.76 -10.37
CA PRO A 98 -1.14 33.55 -8.98
C PRO A 98 -2.29 33.30 -8.02
N LYS A 99 -3.46 33.90 -8.26
CA LYS A 99 -4.66 33.70 -7.41
C LYS A 99 -5.21 32.29 -7.60
N TRP A 100 -5.27 31.84 -8.85
CA TRP A 100 -5.75 30.48 -9.15
C TRP A 100 -4.80 29.42 -8.62
N LYS A 101 -3.48 29.63 -8.69
CA LYS A 101 -2.48 28.76 -8.02
C LYS A 101 -2.64 28.72 -6.51
N SER A 102 -2.85 29.86 -5.87
CA SER A 102 -3.10 29.92 -4.42
C SER A 102 -4.35 29.13 -4.02
N LEU A 103 -5.44 29.24 -4.78
CA LEU A 103 -6.63 28.41 -4.57
C LEU A 103 -6.36 26.92 -4.78
N ALA A 104 -5.54 26.55 -5.79
CA ALA A 104 -5.16 25.16 -6.03
C ALA A 104 -4.38 24.57 -4.84
N HIS A 105 -3.41 25.30 -4.29
CA HIS A 105 -2.71 24.88 -3.07
C HIS A 105 -3.66 24.77 -1.86
N ASN A 106 -4.62 25.68 -1.69
CA ASN A 106 -5.62 25.58 -0.64
C ASN A 106 -6.46 24.31 -0.79
N CYS A 107 -6.89 23.98 -2.01
CA CYS A 107 -7.63 22.76 -2.30
C CYS A 107 -6.78 21.51 -1.99
N ILE A 108 -5.51 21.47 -2.42
CA ILE A 108 -4.57 20.38 -2.13
C ILE A 108 -4.39 20.20 -0.62
N ASN A 109 -4.33 21.30 0.15
CA ASN A 109 -4.17 21.24 1.59
C ASN A 109 -5.43 20.79 2.34
N SER A 110 -6.61 21.06 1.78
CA SER A 110 -7.89 20.67 2.38
C SER A 110 -8.28 19.22 2.06
N MET A 111 -7.70 18.60 1.00
CA MET A 111 -8.05 17.25 0.60
C MET A 111 -7.10 16.19 1.17
N GLN A 112 -7.61 14.97 1.29
CA GLN A 112 -6.82 13.80 1.60
C GLN A 112 -6.13 13.28 0.32
N LEU A 113 -4.81 13.26 0.34
CA LEU A 113 -4.01 12.63 -0.73
C LEU A 113 -3.49 11.27 -0.24
N MET A 114 -3.61 10.27 -1.08
CA MET A 114 -3.15 8.93 -0.75
C MET A 114 -2.28 8.36 -1.88
N PRO A 115 -1.06 7.94 -1.54
CA PRO A 115 -0.39 8.18 -0.25
C PRO A 115 0.05 9.65 -0.09
N ASP A 116 0.31 10.07 1.15
CA ASP A 116 0.62 11.48 1.46
C ASP A 116 1.83 12.04 0.70
N GLU A 117 2.79 11.20 0.36
CA GLU A 117 4.01 11.57 -0.36
C GLU A 117 3.74 12.22 -1.73
N ILE A 118 2.58 11.93 -2.34
CA ILE A 118 2.20 12.50 -3.64
C ILE A 118 1.93 14.00 -3.59
N ARG A 119 1.70 14.57 -2.40
CA ARG A 119 1.46 16.00 -2.18
C ARG A 119 2.55 16.86 -2.81
N THR A 120 3.81 16.49 -2.57
CA THR A 120 4.96 17.22 -3.12
C THR A 120 4.93 17.30 -4.64
N GLU A 121 4.45 16.24 -5.31
CA GLU A 121 4.37 16.21 -6.78
C GLU A 121 3.23 17.10 -7.30
N PHE A 122 2.10 17.17 -6.60
CA PHE A 122 1.02 18.10 -6.91
C PHE A 122 1.46 19.55 -6.71
N ASP A 123 2.07 19.88 -5.57
CA ASP A 123 2.55 21.24 -5.27
C ASP A 123 3.58 21.69 -6.31
N TYR A 124 4.56 20.84 -6.62
CA TYR A 124 5.54 21.10 -7.67
C TYR A 124 4.86 21.33 -9.04
N THR A 125 3.85 20.52 -9.37
CA THR A 125 3.13 20.66 -10.65
C THR A 125 2.37 21.98 -10.72
N VAL A 126 1.66 22.38 -9.66
CA VAL A 126 0.95 23.66 -9.58
C VAL A 126 1.92 24.84 -9.76
N ASP A 127 3.09 24.81 -9.08
CA ASP A 127 4.09 25.86 -9.18
C ASP A 127 4.71 25.94 -10.57
N TRP A 128 5.01 24.81 -11.17
CA TRP A 128 5.64 24.71 -12.48
C TRP A 128 4.68 25.06 -13.63
N LEU A 129 3.38 24.80 -13.47
CA LEU A 129 2.39 24.91 -14.56
C LEU A 129 2.27 26.37 -15.04
N LYS A 130 2.24 26.53 -16.38
CA LYS A 130 2.09 27.81 -17.07
C LYS A 130 0.87 27.75 -18.00
N GLU A 131 0.73 28.77 -18.85
CA GLU A 131 -0.32 28.82 -19.87
C GLU A 131 -0.27 27.56 -20.72
N ARG A 132 -1.42 26.92 -20.90
CA ARG A 132 -1.53 25.69 -21.66
C ARG A 132 -2.58 25.77 -22.73
N ALA A 133 -2.22 25.40 -23.95
CA ALA A 133 -3.17 25.29 -25.05
C ALA A 133 -4.31 24.34 -24.69
N CYS A 134 -5.55 24.83 -24.78
CA CYS A 134 -6.76 24.08 -24.39
C CYS A 134 -7.67 23.75 -25.58
N ALA A 135 -7.27 24.08 -26.80
CA ALA A 135 -8.06 23.83 -28.01
C ALA A 135 -7.18 23.30 -29.16
N ARG A 136 -7.81 22.67 -30.14
CA ARG A 136 -7.18 22.10 -31.33
C ARG A 136 -8.13 22.21 -32.53
N LYS A 137 -7.60 22.24 -33.76
CA LYS A 137 -8.41 22.36 -35.01
C LYS A 137 -8.83 21.01 -35.60
N SER A 138 -8.42 19.88 -35.04
CA SER A 138 -8.73 18.56 -35.58
C SER A 138 -8.90 17.49 -34.47
N GLY A 139 -9.65 16.46 -34.75
CA GLY A 139 -9.93 15.34 -33.87
C GLY A 139 -11.39 15.27 -33.40
N LEU A 140 -11.65 14.34 -32.47
CA LEU A 140 -12.95 14.21 -31.80
C LEU A 140 -12.95 15.06 -30.51
N GLY A 141 -14.09 15.66 -30.19
CA GLY A 141 -14.28 16.47 -29.00
C GLY A 141 -15.39 17.50 -29.14
N THR A 142 -15.60 18.27 -28.09
CA THR A 142 -16.60 19.33 -28.00
C THR A 142 -16.05 20.61 -28.64
N ARG A 143 -16.83 21.26 -29.47
CA ARG A 143 -16.45 22.56 -30.06
C ARG A 143 -16.50 23.65 -29.00
N LEU A 144 -15.60 24.64 -29.09
CA LEU A 144 -15.66 25.82 -28.24
C LEU A 144 -16.95 26.61 -28.56
N PRO A 145 -17.77 26.97 -27.56
CA PRO A 145 -19.06 27.67 -27.80
C PRO A 145 -18.92 29.02 -28.50
N TRP A 146 -17.82 29.74 -28.23
CA TRP A 146 -17.56 31.09 -28.77
C TRP A 146 -16.63 31.12 -29.98
N ASP A 147 -16.01 29.95 -30.31
CA ASP A 147 -15.12 29.82 -31.46
C ASP A 147 -15.22 28.40 -32.04
N THR A 148 -16.25 28.15 -32.83
CA THR A 148 -16.63 26.80 -33.27
C THR A 148 -15.67 26.14 -34.25
N GLU A 149 -14.65 26.87 -34.75
CA GLU A 149 -13.57 26.27 -35.54
C GLU A 149 -12.61 25.42 -34.65
N TRP A 150 -12.61 25.69 -33.35
CA TRP A 150 -11.79 25.01 -32.39
C TRP A 150 -12.56 23.94 -31.62
N ILE A 151 -11.86 22.86 -31.30
CA ILE A 151 -12.34 21.74 -30.48
C ILE A 151 -11.59 21.79 -29.16
N ILE A 152 -12.28 21.65 -28.05
CA ILE A 152 -11.65 21.57 -26.71
C ILE A 152 -10.66 20.40 -26.70
N GLU A 153 -9.46 20.64 -26.16
CA GLU A 153 -8.43 19.62 -26.00
C GLU A 153 -8.89 18.57 -24.99
N SER A 154 -8.63 17.29 -25.25
CA SER A 154 -9.22 16.16 -24.52
C SER A 154 -8.94 16.14 -23.01
N LEU A 155 -7.77 16.61 -22.58
CA LEU A 155 -7.47 16.71 -21.13
C LEU A 155 -8.26 17.86 -20.47
N SER A 156 -8.53 18.95 -21.21
CA SER A 156 -9.33 20.07 -20.72
C SER A 156 -10.82 19.75 -20.71
N ASP A 157 -11.30 18.97 -21.69
CA ASP A 157 -12.70 18.54 -21.80
C ASP A 157 -13.10 17.55 -20.69
N SER A 158 -12.16 16.71 -20.25
CA SER A 158 -12.44 15.59 -19.34
C SER A 158 -12.27 15.90 -17.85
N VAL A 159 -12.03 17.14 -17.44
CA VAL A 159 -11.71 17.46 -16.03
C VAL A 159 -12.92 17.55 -15.10
N ILE A 160 -14.12 17.78 -15.64
CA ILE A 160 -15.36 17.94 -14.84
C ILE A 160 -16.47 16.94 -15.21
N TYR A 161 -16.17 15.93 -16.01
CA TYR A 161 -17.19 14.97 -16.48
C TYR A 161 -17.90 14.22 -15.33
N MET A 162 -17.27 14.09 -14.17
CA MET A 162 -17.89 13.48 -12.99
C MET A 162 -19.11 14.27 -12.48
N ALA A 163 -19.14 15.58 -12.66
CA ALA A 163 -20.33 16.38 -12.40
C ALA A 163 -21.46 16.07 -13.41
N TYR A 164 -21.09 15.88 -14.68
CA TYR A 164 -22.03 15.54 -15.74
C TYR A 164 -22.64 14.14 -15.58
N TYR A 165 -21.89 13.15 -15.09
CA TYR A 165 -22.40 11.79 -14.88
C TYR A 165 -23.71 11.73 -14.11
N ILE A 166 -23.85 12.59 -13.11
CA ILE A 166 -24.99 12.58 -12.21
C ILE A 166 -26.27 12.94 -12.97
N ILE A 167 -26.18 13.90 -13.87
CA ILE A 167 -27.33 14.40 -14.65
C ILE A 167 -27.48 13.73 -16.02
N ALA A 168 -26.45 13.01 -16.48
CA ALA A 168 -26.39 12.45 -17.84
C ALA A 168 -27.58 11.54 -18.18
N LYS A 169 -28.07 10.76 -17.22
CA LYS A 169 -29.23 9.88 -17.42
C LYS A 169 -30.52 10.65 -17.78
N TYR A 170 -30.67 11.86 -17.25
CA TYR A 170 -31.81 12.73 -17.56
C TYR A 170 -31.57 13.48 -18.88
N VAL A 171 -30.36 14.03 -19.04
CA VAL A 171 -30.00 14.79 -20.24
C VAL A 171 -29.99 13.92 -21.50
N ASN A 172 -29.67 12.63 -21.37
CA ASN A 172 -29.66 11.69 -22.50
C ASN A 172 -30.99 10.95 -22.69
N ASP A 173 -32.02 11.26 -21.91
CA ASP A 173 -33.35 10.67 -22.07
C ASP A 173 -34.05 11.29 -23.29
N LYS A 174 -34.15 10.54 -24.37
CA LYS A 174 -34.77 10.97 -25.65
C LYS A 174 -36.26 11.24 -25.53
N SER A 175 -36.93 10.81 -24.47
CA SER A 175 -38.33 11.10 -24.20
C SER A 175 -38.56 12.54 -23.70
N LEU A 176 -37.50 13.19 -23.21
CA LEU A 176 -37.55 14.56 -22.72
C LEU A 176 -37.17 15.52 -23.83
N HIS A 177 -38.09 16.44 -24.14
CA HIS A 177 -37.84 17.58 -25.03
C HIS A 177 -37.40 18.77 -24.17
N TYR A 178 -36.12 19.13 -24.21
CA TYR A 178 -35.57 20.20 -23.39
C TYR A 178 -34.59 21.06 -24.19
N ASN A 179 -34.37 22.27 -23.68
CA ASN A 179 -33.36 23.19 -24.17
C ASN A 179 -32.54 23.68 -22.97
N LEU A 180 -31.42 23.02 -22.69
CA LEU A 180 -30.56 23.39 -21.57
C LEU A 180 -29.86 24.73 -21.81
N ASN A 181 -29.84 25.57 -20.79
CA ASN A 181 -29.20 26.88 -20.79
C ASN A 181 -28.33 27.06 -19.53
N ASP A 182 -27.64 28.18 -19.42
CA ASP A 182 -26.74 28.47 -18.30
C ASP A 182 -27.48 28.43 -16.96
N ALA A 183 -28.70 28.93 -16.87
CA ALA A 183 -29.51 28.92 -15.65
C ALA A 183 -29.80 27.50 -15.14
N PHE A 184 -29.89 26.52 -16.05
CA PHE A 184 -30.03 25.10 -15.67
C PHE A 184 -28.79 24.63 -14.91
N PHE A 185 -27.60 24.86 -15.46
CA PHE A 185 -26.35 24.44 -14.82
C PHE A 185 -26.09 25.21 -13.50
N ASP A 186 -26.38 26.51 -13.50
CA ASP A 186 -26.27 27.33 -12.28
C ASP A 186 -27.17 26.81 -11.16
N TYR A 187 -28.40 26.42 -11.48
CA TYR A 187 -29.30 25.88 -10.46
C TYR A 187 -28.91 24.43 -10.08
N VAL A 188 -28.78 23.53 -11.05
CA VAL A 188 -28.58 22.10 -10.76
C VAL A 188 -27.24 21.84 -10.12
N LEU A 189 -26.17 22.48 -10.60
CA LEU A 189 -24.81 22.25 -10.09
C LEU A 189 -24.47 23.17 -8.91
N LEU A 190 -24.81 24.45 -8.96
CA LEU A 190 -24.38 25.44 -7.96
C LEU A 190 -25.50 25.84 -6.98
N GLY A 191 -26.76 25.62 -7.32
CA GLY A 191 -27.91 25.99 -6.48
C GLY A 191 -28.32 27.46 -6.61
N ASN A 192 -27.84 28.16 -7.65
CA ASN A 192 -28.18 29.54 -7.93
C ASN A 192 -29.48 29.62 -8.74
N GLY A 193 -30.39 30.53 -8.39
CA GLY A 193 -31.67 30.71 -9.07
C GLY A 193 -32.81 29.86 -8.48
N SER A 194 -33.90 29.66 -9.27
CA SER A 194 -35.07 28.93 -8.83
C SER A 194 -35.39 27.75 -9.74
N ALA A 195 -35.83 26.63 -9.13
CA ALA A 195 -36.25 25.44 -9.90
C ALA A 195 -37.38 25.73 -10.87
N GLY A 196 -38.33 26.62 -10.50
CA GLY A 196 -39.47 26.98 -11.33
C GLY A 196 -39.08 27.77 -12.58
N ASP A 197 -38.13 28.68 -12.48
CA ASP A 197 -37.64 29.45 -13.63
C ASP A 197 -36.85 28.55 -14.60
N VAL A 198 -36.02 27.66 -14.05
CA VAL A 198 -35.26 26.66 -14.82
C VAL A 198 -36.23 25.71 -15.56
N ALA A 199 -37.24 25.19 -14.84
CA ALA A 199 -38.24 24.31 -15.43
C ALA A 199 -38.92 24.96 -16.65
N LYS A 200 -39.32 26.24 -16.51
CA LYS A 200 -39.94 27.01 -17.62
C LYS A 200 -38.98 27.27 -18.77
N SER A 201 -37.76 27.78 -18.47
CA SER A 201 -36.80 28.18 -19.50
C SER A 201 -36.25 27.00 -20.29
N CYS A 202 -36.13 25.82 -19.63
CA CYS A 202 -35.61 24.61 -20.26
C CYS A 202 -36.68 23.64 -20.77
N SER A 203 -37.97 23.97 -20.62
CA SER A 203 -39.08 23.08 -20.98
C SER A 203 -39.04 21.72 -20.27
N LEU A 204 -38.63 21.72 -18.99
CA LEU A 204 -38.59 20.56 -18.12
C LEU A 204 -39.71 20.61 -17.08
N SER A 205 -40.10 19.47 -16.54
CA SER A 205 -40.96 19.46 -15.36
C SER A 205 -40.19 19.90 -14.10
N LEU A 206 -40.87 20.58 -13.19
CA LEU A 206 -40.29 21.02 -11.90
C LEU A 206 -39.71 19.83 -11.11
N ASP A 207 -40.44 18.72 -11.08
CA ASP A 207 -40.01 17.49 -10.36
C ASP A 207 -38.67 16.95 -10.88
N ILE A 208 -38.47 16.94 -12.20
CA ILE A 208 -37.19 16.49 -12.80
C ILE A 208 -36.05 17.44 -12.43
N VAL A 209 -36.27 18.76 -12.47
CA VAL A 209 -35.24 19.74 -12.11
C VAL A 209 -34.83 19.62 -10.64
N GLU A 210 -35.82 19.50 -9.74
CA GLU A 210 -35.53 19.29 -8.30
C GLU A 210 -34.87 17.96 -8.02
N LYS A 211 -35.27 16.92 -8.72
CA LYS A 211 -34.65 15.59 -8.59
C LYS A 211 -33.19 15.60 -9.03
N MET A 212 -32.87 16.22 -10.16
CA MET A 212 -31.48 16.38 -10.60
C MET A 212 -30.64 17.16 -9.56
N ARG A 213 -31.20 18.25 -9.00
CA ARG A 213 -30.51 19.01 -7.96
C ARG A 213 -30.25 18.19 -6.70
N LYS A 214 -31.25 17.44 -6.21
CA LYS A 214 -31.09 16.56 -5.05
C LYS A 214 -30.05 15.47 -5.27
N GLU A 215 -30.06 14.84 -6.43
CA GLU A 215 -29.06 13.82 -6.76
C GLU A 215 -27.66 14.44 -6.86
N PHE A 216 -27.53 15.63 -7.46
CA PHE A 216 -26.25 16.31 -7.51
C PHE A 216 -25.71 16.63 -6.11
N GLN A 217 -26.55 17.17 -5.23
CA GLN A 217 -26.18 17.44 -3.82
C GLN A 217 -25.78 16.19 -3.05
N TYR A 218 -26.32 15.03 -3.39
CA TYR A 218 -25.96 13.76 -2.76
C TYR A 218 -24.58 13.26 -3.21
N PHE A 219 -24.27 13.35 -4.50
CA PHE A 219 -23.04 12.81 -5.08
C PHE A 219 -21.87 13.80 -5.12
N TYR A 220 -22.10 15.08 -4.87
CA TYR A 220 -21.08 16.12 -4.87
C TYR A 220 -20.97 16.79 -3.50
N PRO A 221 -19.72 17.07 -3.05
CA PRO A 221 -18.41 16.98 -3.73
C PRO A 221 -17.95 15.55 -4.02
N VAL A 222 -16.99 15.41 -4.93
CA VAL A 222 -16.34 14.13 -5.24
C VAL A 222 -15.65 13.60 -3.98
N ASP A 223 -16.11 12.45 -3.47
CA ASP A 223 -15.55 11.85 -2.25
C ASP A 223 -14.14 11.32 -2.46
N SER A 224 -13.90 10.59 -3.55
CA SER A 224 -12.58 10.06 -3.87
C SER A 224 -12.39 9.86 -5.37
N ARG A 225 -11.24 10.30 -5.89
CA ARG A 225 -10.81 10.05 -7.26
C ARG A 225 -9.54 9.21 -7.29
N HIS A 226 -9.62 8.05 -7.91
CA HIS A 226 -8.51 7.13 -8.06
C HIS A 226 -7.93 7.21 -9.47
N SER A 227 -6.60 7.33 -9.60
CA SER A 227 -5.95 7.44 -10.90
C SER A 227 -4.46 7.07 -10.85
N GLY A 228 -3.83 6.94 -12.03
CA GLY A 228 -2.39 6.66 -12.15
C GLY A 228 -1.53 7.89 -11.88
N ARG A 229 -0.32 7.66 -11.37
CA ARG A 229 0.69 8.70 -11.08
C ARG A 229 1.05 9.54 -12.29
N ASP A 230 1.06 8.95 -13.48
CA ASP A 230 1.34 9.64 -14.75
C ASP A 230 0.33 10.75 -15.08
N LEU A 231 -0.82 10.78 -14.41
CA LEU A 231 -1.83 11.83 -14.56
C LEU A 231 -1.70 12.97 -13.54
N VAL A 232 -0.81 12.87 -12.56
CA VAL A 232 -0.56 13.98 -11.60
C VAL A 232 -0.09 15.25 -12.31
N PRO A 233 0.95 15.21 -13.20
CA PRO A 233 1.46 16.42 -13.84
C PRO A 233 0.56 16.96 -14.96
N ASN A 234 -0.63 16.46 -15.12
CA ASN A 234 -1.58 16.88 -16.16
C ASN A 234 -3.02 16.78 -15.68
N HIS A 235 -3.75 15.71 -16.02
CA HIS A 235 -5.18 15.60 -15.84
C HIS A 235 -5.66 15.81 -14.39
N LEU A 236 -4.97 15.24 -13.38
CA LEU A 236 -5.37 15.40 -11.97
C LEU A 236 -5.16 16.83 -11.46
N THR A 237 -4.08 17.48 -11.86
CA THR A 237 -3.86 18.89 -11.52
C THR A 237 -4.88 19.80 -12.24
N PHE A 238 -5.18 19.53 -13.51
CA PHE A 238 -6.23 20.28 -14.22
C PHE A 238 -7.62 20.06 -13.62
N PHE A 239 -7.91 18.84 -13.14
CA PHE A 239 -9.12 18.54 -12.39
C PHE A 239 -9.25 19.44 -11.16
N ILE A 240 -8.19 19.62 -10.37
CA ILE A 240 -8.18 20.53 -9.22
C ILE A 240 -8.47 21.97 -9.68
N PHE A 241 -7.70 22.48 -10.64
CA PHE A 241 -7.84 23.85 -11.12
C PHE A 241 -9.27 24.15 -11.63
N ASN A 242 -9.86 23.24 -12.40
CA ASN A 242 -11.18 23.46 -12.95
C ASN A 242 -12.29 23.34 -11.90
N HIS A 243 -12.15 22.44 -10.92
CA HIS A 243 -13.11 22.36 -9.81
C HIS A 243 -13.14 23.62 -8.96
N ILE A 244 -11.99 24.17 -8.60
CA ILE A 244 -11.92 25.39 -7.79
C ILE A 244 -12.35 26.65 -8.56
N ALA A 245 -12.32 26.61 -9.91
CA ALA A 245 -12.84 27.69 -10.74
C ALA A 245 -14.37 27.69 -10.83
N ILE A 246 -15.00 26.52 -10.79
CA ILE A 246 -16.44 26.34 -11.02
C ILE A 246 -17.20 26.26 -9.70
N PHE A 247 -16.69 25.51 -8.73
CA PHE A 247 -17.38 25.15 -7.50
C PHE A 247 -16.89 25.93 -6.30
N PRO A 248 -17.78 26.28 -5.34
CA PRO A 248 -17.39 26.85 -4.05
C PRO A 248 -16.58 25.84 -3.24
N GLU A 249 -15.82 26.31 -2.26
CA GLU A 249 -14.92 25.51 -1.42
C GLU A 249 -15.60 24.29 -0.78
N SER A 250 -16.85 24.42 -0.37
CA SER A 250 -17.64 23.31 0.21
C SER A 250 -17.89 22.15 -0.77
N MET A 251 -17.66 22.36 -2.07
CA MET A 251 -17.86 21.39 -3.13
C MET A 251 -16.54 20.96 -3.79
N TRP A 252 -15.39 21.36 -3.24
CA TRP A 252 -14.09 20.89 -3.75
C TRP A 252 -13.91 19.39 -3.49
N PRO A 253 -13.13 18.69 -4.34
CA PRO A 253 -12.84 17.28 -4.16
C PRO A 253 -12.24 16.97 -2.79
N ARG A 254 -12.66 15.85 -2.17
CA ARG A 254 -12.24 15.48 -0.81
C ARG A 254 -10.99 14.61 -0.78
N GLN A 255 -10.80 13.76 -1.79
CA GLN A 255 -9.70 12.82 -1.82
C GLN A 255 -9.22 12.53 -3.25
N ILE A 256 -7.90 12.39 -3.40
CA ILE A 256 -7.27 11.79 -4.58
C ILE A 256 -6.38 10.63 -4.13
N VAL A 257 -6.57 9.48 -4.77
CA VAL A 257 -5.75 8.29 -4.58
C VAL A 257 -4.93 8.03 -5.84
N VAL A 258 -3.63 7.87 -5.69
CA VAL A 258 -2.70 7.70 -6.81
C VAL A 258 -2.01 6.35 -6.73
N ASN A 259 -2.04 5.60 -7.82
CA ASN A 259 -1.37 4.31 -7.96
C ASN A 259 -0.27 4.36 -9.03
N GLY A 260 0.70 3.43 -8.93
CA GLY A 260 1.75 3.23 -9.92
C GLY A 260 1.23 2.64 -11.24
N SER A 261 2.16 2.37 -12.14
CA SER A 261 1.88 1.77 -13.45
C SER A 261 1.87 0.24 -13.38
N VAL A 262 1.37 -0.39 -14.46
CA VAL A 262 1.50 -1.83 -14.64
C VAL A 262 2.66 -2.11 -15.59
N LEU A 263 3.57 -2.94 -15.13
CA LEU A 263 4.69 -3.47 -15.92
C LEU A 263 4.36 -4.88 -16.42
N MET A 264 5.04 -5.31 -17.44
CA MET A 264 5.05 -6.69 -17.92
C MET A 264 6.49 -7.21 -17.88
N GLU A 265 6.75 -8.18 -16.98
CA GLU A 265 8.10 -8.72 -16.75
C GLU A 265 9.16 -7.63 -16.54
N GLY A 266 8.86 -6.71 -15.64
CA GLY A 266 9.72 -5.59 -15.26
C GLY A 266 9.84 -4.47 -16.29
N ARG A 267 9.06 -4.51 -17.40
CA ARG A 267 9.11 -3.52 -18.48
C ARG A 267 7.76 -2.83 -18.69
N LYS A 268 7.79 -1.55 -19.03
CA LYS A 268 6.58 -0.81 -19.39
C LYS A 268 5.91 -1.45 -20.60
N MET A 269 4.60 -1.68 -20.53
CA MET A 269 3.83 -2.20 -21.66
C MET A 269 3.78 -1.20 -22.81
N SER A 270 4.13 -1.67 -24.01
CA SER A 270 4.16 -0.85 -25.22
C SER A 270 3.80 -1.70 -26.46
N LYS A 271 2.99 -1.11 -27.37
CA LYS A 271 2.68 -1.76 -28.66
C LYS A 271 3.94 -1.99 -29.50
N SER A 272 4.90 -1.08 -29.43
CA SER A 272 6.17 -1.20 -30.17
C SER A 272 7.08 -2.31 -29.65
N LEU A 273 6.96 -2.66 -28.37
CA LEU A 273 7.72 -3.78 -27.76
C LEU A 273 7.00 -5.13 -27.90
N GLY A 274 5.73 -5.14 -28.36
CA GLY A 274 4.96 -6.36 -28.49
C GLY A 274 4.61 -7.06 -27.16
N ASN A 275 4.84 -6.39 -26.02
CA ASN A 275 4.64 -6.94 -24.66
C ASN A 275 3.29 -6.57 -24.04
N ILE A 276 2.29 -6.23 -24.85
CA ILE A 276 0.94 -5.94 -24.38
C ILE A 276 0.15 -7.24 -24.28
N VAL A 277 -0.42 -7.47 -23.08
CA VAL A 277 -1.40 -8.54 -22.87
C VAL A 277 -2.80 -7.93 -22.89
N PRO A 278 -3.65 -8.27 -23.89
CA PRO A 278 -5.02 -7.78 -23.92
C PRO A 278 -5.80 -8.32 -22.71
N LEU A 279 -6.45 -7.44 -21.95
CA LEU A 279 -7.17 -7.81 -20.73
C LEU A 279 -8.19 -8.94 -20.96
N ARG A 280 -8.93 -8.90 -22.10
CA ARG A 280 -9.92 -9.93 -22.45
C ARG A 280 -9.28 -11.31 -22.60
N SER A 281 -8.09 -11.41 -23.20
CA SER A 281 -7.35 -12.66 -23.36
C SER A 281 -6.87 -13.17 -22.01
N ALA A 282 -6.27 -12.29 -21.21
CA ALA A 282 -5.79 -12.63 -19.88
C ALA A 282 -6.93 -13.16 -18.97
N VAL A 283 -8.10 -12.49 -18.98
CA VAL A 283 -9.27 -12.93 -18.20
C VAL A 283 -9.79 -14.30 -18.65
N ARG A 284 -9.79 -14.58 -19.96
CA ARG A 284 -10.21 -15.90 -20.47
C ARG A 284 -9.29 -17.03 -20.05
N GLU A 285 -7.98 -16.78 -20.01
CA GLU A 285 -6.97 -17.80 -19.71
C GLU A 285 -6.79 -18.03 -18.20
N HIS A 286 -6.93 -16.97 -17.41
CA HIS A 286 -6.51 -16.99 -16.01
C HIS A 286 -7.61 -16.65 -15.01
N SER A 287 -8.80 -16.32 -15.42
CA SER A 287 -9.92 -15.73 -14.65
C SER A 287 -9.74 -14.27 -14.24
N ALA A 288 -10.85 -13.57 -14.08
CA ALA A 288 -10.86 -12.16 -13.64
C ALA A 288 -10.29 -12.02 -12.22
N ASP A 289 -10.67 -12.90 -11.32
CA ASP A 289 -10.26 -12.82 -9.91
C ASP A 289 -8.77 -13.09 -9.72
N ALA A 290 -8.20 -14.08 -10.42
CA ALA A 290 -6.77 -14.36 -10.34
C ALA A 290 -5.94 -13.17 -10.83
N ILE A 291 -6.35 -12.50 -11.92
CA ILE A 291 -5.69 -11.30 -12.43
C ILE A 291 -5.84 -10.13 -11.45
N ARG A 292 -7.05 -9.84 -10.97
CA ARG A 292 -7.29 -8.76 -10.01
C ARG A 292 -6.41 -8.92 -8.78
N VAL A 293 -6.44 -10.09 -8.15
CA VAL A 293 -5.67 -10.36 -6.93
C VAL A 293 -4.17 -10.32 -7.20
N SER A 294 -3.67 -10.88 -8.31
CA SER A 294 -2.25 -10.85 -8.65
C SER A 294 -1.73 -9.43 -8.82
N MET A 295 -2.51 -8.55 -9.45
CA MET A 295 -2.14 -7.14 -9.61
C MET A 295 -2.15 -6.38 -8.28
N LEU A 296 -3.19 -6.59 -7.46
CA LEU A 296 -3.34 -5.89 -6.19
C LEU A 296 -2.36 -6.35 -5.10
N VAL A 297 -1.87 -7.60 -5.18
CA VAL A 297 -0.86 -8.11 -4.24
C VAL A 297 0.57 -7.78 -4.68
N ALA A 298 0.77 -7.40 -5.95
CA ALA A 298 2.11 -7.13 -6.49
C ALA A 298 2.72 -5.84 -5.95
N ALA A 299 1.91 -4.82 -5.68
CA ALA A 299 2.41 -3.50 -5.33
C ALA A 299 1.47 -2.74 -4.37
N GLU A 300 2.03 -1.91 -3.51
CA GLU A 300 1.31 -0.85 -2.82
C GLU A 300 1.12 0.37 -3.73
N LEU A 301 0.32 1.36 -3.27
CA LEU A 301 0.16 2.65 -3.95
C LEU A 301 1.54 3.24 -4.30
N LEU A 302 1.68 3.91 -5.41
CA LEU A 302 2.90 4.47 -6.01
C LEU A 302 3.94 3.46 -6.50
N GLN A 303 3.87 2.21 -6.10
CA GLN A 303 4.74 1.17 -6.66
C GLN A 303 4.15 0.65 -7.97
N ASP A 304 5.02 0.38 -8.94
CA ASP A 304 4.60 -0.25 -10.18
C ASP A 304 4.30 -1.73 -9.94
N ALA A 305 3.14 -2.18 -10.39
CA ALA A 305 2.73 -3.57 -10.28
C ALA A 305 3.26 -4.38 -11.46
N ASP A 306 4.08 -5.38 -11.21
CA ASP A 306 4.61 -6.24 -12.27
C ASP A 306 3.68 -7.43 -12.52
N PHE A 307 3.17 -7.51 -13.74
CA PHE A 307 2.36 -8.64 -14.20
C PHE A 307 3.26 -9.76 -14.69
N THR A 308 3.20 -10.89 -13.98
CA THR A 308 3.88 -12.13 -14.40
C THR A 308 2.89 -13.30 -14.41
N LEU A 309 3.01 -14.21 -15.38
CA LEU A 309 2.12 -15.36 -15.49
C LEU A 309 2.26 -16.32 -14.29
N ASP A 310 3.46 -16.45 -13.75
CA ASP A 310 3.71 -17.29 -12.57
C ASP A 310 3.00 -16.76 -11.32
N ALA A 311 2.98 -15.43 -11.12
CA ALA A 311 2.25 -14.82 -10.03
C ALA A 311 0.73 -15.08 -10.16
N VAL A 312 0.18 -14.92 -11.36
CA VAL A 312 -1.24 -15.18 -11.63
C VAL A 312 -1.60 -16.63 -11.36
N LYS A 313 -0.77 -17.58 -11.83
CA LYS A 313 -0.94 -19.01 -11.57
C LYS A 313 -0.90 -19.32 -10.07
N GLY A 314 0.10 -18.78 -9.37
CA GLY A 314 0.21 -18.96 -7.90
C GLY A 314 -0.99 -18.45 -7.12
N ILE A 315 -1.58 -17.32 -7.54
CA ILE A 315 -2.82 -16.80 -6.95
C ILE A 315 -4.01 -17.72 -7.28
N ARG A 316 -4.15 -18.16 -8.52
CA ARG A 316 -5.22 -19.07 -8.90
C ARG A 316 -5.19 -20.34 -8.05
N ASP A 317 -4.04 -20.98 -7.91
CA ASP A 317 -3.87 -22.19 -7.10
C ASP A 317 -4.25 -21.96 -5.62
N ARG A 318 -4.03 -20.76 -5.08
CA ARG A 318 -4.46 -20.39 -3.72
C ARG A 318 -5.97 -20.22 -3.62
N LEU A 319 -6.59 -19.53 -4.56
CA LEU A 319 -8.05 -19.36 -4.60
C LEU A 319 -8.76 -20.70 -4.75
N GLU A 320 -8.23 -21.60 -5.58
CA GLU A 320 -8.75 -22.98 -5.74
C GLU A 320 -8.65 -23.80 -4.44
N ARG A 321 -7.56 -23.64 -3.66
CA ARG A 321 -7.45 -24.30 -2.35
C ARG A 321 -8.50 -23.80 -1.35
N ILE A 322 -8.70 -22.47 -1.28
CA ILE A 322 -9.74 -21.89 -0.41
C ILE A 322 -11.13 -22.41 -0.82
N TYR A 323 -11.41 -22.44 -2.11
CA TYR A 323 -12.63 -22.97 -2.67
C TYR A 323 -12.82 -24.46 -2.31
N GLY A 324 -11.76 -25.26 -2.38
CA GLY A 324 -11.76 -26.67 -1.96
C GLY A 324 -12.12 -26.84 -0.49
N LEU A 325 -11.59 -25.99 0.39
CA LEU A 325 -11.94 -25.97 1.82
C LEU A 325 -13.42 -25.60 2.03
N CYS A 326 -13.95 -24.64 1.28
CA CYS A 326 -15.38 -24.28 1.37
C CYS A 326 -16.30 -25.44 0.97
N LYS A 327 -15.90 -26.26 0.00
CA LYS A 327 -16.64 -27.50 -0.35
C LYS A 327 -16.61 -28.54 0.75
N GLN A 328 -15.49 -28.67 1.44
CA GLN A 328 -15.28 -29.70 2.45
C GLN A 328 -15.96 -29.37 3.79
N PHE A 329 -15.95 -28.10 4.20
CA PHE A 329 -16.39 -27.68 5.53
C PHE A 329 -17.67 -26.83 5.47
N THR A 330 -18.81 -27.48 5.27
CA THR A 330 -20.13 -26.83 5.15
C THR A 330 -20.96 -26.82 6.42
N LYS A 331 -20.66 -27.67 7.41
CA LYS A 331 -21.42 -27.82 8.66
C LYS A 331 -21.17 -26.64 9.60
N LYS A 332 -22.21 -26.20 10.30
CA LYS A 332 -22.17 -25.07 11.26
C LYS A 332 -21.98 -25.51 12.72
N ASP A 333 -22.20 -26.78 13.02
CA ASP A 333 -22.17 -27.26 14.39
C ASP A 333 -20.73 -27.30 14.90
N SER A 334 -20.49 -26.68 16.06
CA SER A 334 -19.22 -26.73 16.77
C SER A 334 -19.33 -27.68 17.96
N THR A 335 -18.33 -28.54 18.10
CA THR A 335 -18.07 -29.31 19.32
C THR A 335 -17.42 -28.40 20.38
N ARG A 336 -17.11 -28.95 21.55
CA ARG A 336 -16.30 -28.22 22.55
C ARG A 336 -14.96 -27.76 21.94
N LEU A 337 -14.64 -26.47 22.09
CA LEU A 337 -13.40 -25.89 21.57
C LEU A 337 -12.17 -26.41 22.34
N GLU A 338 -11.23 -27.00 21.62
CA GLU A 338 -9.90 -27.34 22.11
C GLU A 338 -8.94 -26.14 22.00
N GLN A 339 -7.69 -26.29 22.45
CA GLN A 339 -6.71 -25.21 22.50
C GLN A 339 -6.41 -24.64 21.10
N GLU A 340 -6.21 -25.49 20.11
CA GLU A 340 -5.95 -25.10 18.73
C GLU A 340 -7.16 -24.43 18.07
N ASP A 341 -8.39 -24.80 18.47
CA ASP A 341 -9.61 -24.14 17.98
C ASP A 341 -9.69 -22.70 18.49
N LYS A 342 -9.38 -22.48 19.77
CA LYS A 342 -9.32 -21.16 20.36
C LYS A 342 -8.23 -20.31 19.70
N TRP A 343 -7.08 -20.92 19.42
CA TRP A 343 -5.99 -20.26 18.74
C TRP A 343 -6.39 -19.78 17.35
N ILE A 344 -6.92 -20.65 16.47
CA ILE A 344 -7.27 -20.23 15.10
C ILE A 344 -8.39 -19.17 15.09
N LEU A 345 -9.32 -19.21 16.05
CA LEU A 345 -10.35 -18.20 16.21
C LEU A 345 -9.79 -16.87 16.72
N SER A 346 -8.80 -16.89 17.62
CA SER A 346 -8.06 -15.70 18.06
C SER A 346 -7.24 -15.09 16.91
N ARG A 347 -6.51 -15.92 16.17
CA ARG A 347 -5.78 -15.52 14.96
C ARG A 347 -6.68 -14.85 13.92
N LEU A 348 -7.88 -15.40 13.74
CA LEU A 348 -8.88 -14.80 12.85
C LEU A 348 -9.24 -13.37 13.27
N GLN A 349 -9.36 -13.08 14.58
CA GLN A 349 -9.65 -11.71 15.05
C GLN A 349 -8.50 -10.76 14.74
N HIS A 350 -7.26 -11.18 14.96
CA HIS A 350 -6.08 -10.38 14.55
C HIS A 350 -6.06 -10.11 13.06
N VAL A 351 -6.42 -11.11 12.23
CA VAL A 351 -6.48 -10.92 10.77
C VAL A 351 -7.61 -9.94 10.39
N VAL A 352 -8.79 -10.02 11.01
CA VAL A 352 -9.90 -9.08 10.79
C VAL A 352 -9.47 -7.66 11.15
N GLU A 353 -8.88 -7.46 12.33
CA GLU A 353 -8.39 -6.15 12.78
C GLU A 353 -7.34 -5.56 11.83
N ASN A 354 -6.29 -6.31 11.53
CA ASN A 354 -5.19 -5.86 10.67
C ASN A 354 -5.67 -5.59 9.24
N THR A 355 -6.57 -6.43 8.71
CA THR A 355 -7.13 -6.25 7.36
C THR A 355 -8.00 -5.00 7.30
N THR A 356 -8.85 -4.76 8.32
CA THR A 356 -9.70 -3.57 8.40
C THR A 356 -8.84 -2.31 8.45
N ASN A 357 -7.84 -2.28 9.34
CA ASN A 357 -6.93 -1.15 9.47
C ASN A 357 -6.13 -0.88 8.17
N ALA A 358 -5.76 -1.94 7.44
CA ALA A 358 -5.09 -1.82 6.15
C ALA A 358 -6.03 -1.26 5.08
N MET A 359 -7.30 -1.74 5.03
CA MET A 359 -8.32 -1.25 4.09
C MET A 359 -8.65 0.22 4.32
N ASP A 360 -8.82 0.65 5.57
CA ASP A 360 -9.11 2.05 5.91
C ASP A 360 -8.00 3.02 5.45
N ARG A 361 -6.78 2.51 5.34
CA ARG A 361 -5.61 3.24 4.84
C ARG A 361 -5.29 2.97 3.37
N LEU A 362 -6.15 2.26 2.65
CA LEU A 362 -5.95 1.81 1.27
C LEU A 362 -4.63 1.03 1.04
N ARG A 363 -4.13 0.35 2.07
CA ARG A 363 -3.00 -0.58 1.97
C ARG A 363 -3.48 -1.93 1.47
N VAL A 364 -3.85 -1.95 0.19
CA VAL A 364 -4.52 -3.09 -0.44
C VAL A 364 -3.66 -4.35 -0.45
N ARG A 365 -2.37 -4.21 -0.73
CA ARG A 365 -1.43 -5.33 -0.71
C ARG A 365 -1.30 -5.94 0.69
N GLU A 366 -1.16 -5.10 1.73
CA GLU A 366 -1.10 -5.52 3.13
C GLU A 366 -2.39 -6.27 3.53
N SER A 367 -3.54 -5.73 3.14
CA SER A 367 -4.85 -6.36 3.36
C SER A 367 -4.93 -7.74 2.72
N LEU A 368 -4.58 -7.86 1.43
CA LEU A 368 -4.55 -9.14 0.72
C LEU A 368 -3.53 -10.11 1.32
N HIS A 369 -2.37 -9.62 1.79
CA HIS A 369 -1.39 -10.45 2.46
C HIS A 369 -1.99 -11.11 3.70
N ASN A 370 -2.73 -10.37 4.52
CA ASN A 370 -3.39 -10.89 5.70
C ASN A 370 -4.44 -11.96 5.34
N VAL A 371 -5.32 -11.67 4.38
CA VAL A 371 -6.44 -12.55 4.01
C VAL A 371 -5.95 -13.82 3.30
N ILE A 372 -4.92 -13.72 2.47
CA ILE A 372 -4.46 -14.85 1.65
C ILE A 372 -3.29 -15.57 2.33
N TYR A 373 -2.19 -14.87 2.61
CA TYR A 373 -0.95 -15.56 3.02
C TYR A 373 -0.91 -15.85 4.51
N THR A 374 -1.26 -14.87 5.36
CA THR A 374 -1.28 -15.09 6.82
C THR A 374 -2.31 -16.14 7.18
N MET A 375 -3.53 -16.04 6.67
CA MET A 375 -4.56 -17.06 6.91
C MET A 375 -4.19 -18.44 6.35
N ASP A 376 -3.51 -18.54 5.20
CA ASP A 376 -3.02 -19.82 4.70
C ASP A 376 -2.02 -20.47 5.66
N GLN A 377 -1.09 -19.67 6.21
CA GLN A 377 -0.10 -20.15 7.19
C GLN A 377 -0.77 -20.61 8.49
N ASP A 378 -1.69 -19.79 9.02
CA ASP A 378 -2.42 -20.11 10.25
C ASP A 378 -3.28 -21.38 10.05
N MET A 379 -3.99 -21.52 8.92
CA MET A 379 -4.77 -22.71 8.61
C MET A 379 -3.90 -23.96 8.41
N GLN A 380 -2.73 -23.84 7.76
CA GLN A 380 -1.80 -24.94 7.60
C GLN A 380 -1.28 -25.42 8.97
N TRP A 381 -0.94 -24.50 9.86
CA TRP A 381 -0.53 -24.83 11.22
C TRP A 381 -1.66 -25.50 11.98
N TYR A 382 -2.86 -24.94 11.94
CA TYR A 382 -4.06 -25.52 12.54
C TYR A 382 -4.27 -26.97 12.09
N PHE A 383 -4.26 -27.24 10.79
CA PHE A 383 -4.45 -28.60 10.27
C PHE A 383 -3.31 -29.55 10.68
N LYS A 384 -2.07 -29.09 10.82
CA LYS A 384 -0.99 -29.90 11.39
C LYS A 384 -1.27 -30.30 12.85
N ARG A 385 -1.78 -29.36 13.64
CA ARG A 385 -2.16 -29.63 15.04
C ARG A 385 -3.29 -30.65 15.12
N ILE A 386 -4.32 -30.47 14.28
CA ILE A 386 -5.47 -31.40 14.19
C ILE A 386 -5.02 -32.81 13.80
N ALA A 387 -4.21 -32.93 12.77
CA ALA A 387 -3.69 -34.21 12.28
C ALA A 387 -2.82 -34.94 13.33
N ALA A 388 -2.07 -34.20 14.14
CA ALA A 388 -1.25 -34.78 15.20
C ALA A 388 -2.08 -35.29 16.41
N LYS A 389 -3.29 -34.78 16.57
CA LYS A 389 -4.27 -35.21 17.59
C LYS A 389 -5.30 -36.21 17.05
N GLU A 390 -5.16 -36.63 15.78
CA GLU A 390 -6.07 -37.56 15.11
C GLU A 390 -7.56 -37.14 15.16
N ARG A 391 -7.79 -35.82 15.18
CA ARG A 391 -9.17 -35.26 15.15
C ARG A 391 -9.73 -35.36 13.73
N ASP A 392 -10.98 -35.75 13.63
CA ASP A 392 -11.70 -35.88 12.35
C ASP A 392 -12.24 -34.52 11.85
N ASN A 393 -12.59 -34.47 10.56
CA ASN A 393 -13.11 -33.27 9.92
C ASN A 393 -14.47 -32.81 10.52
N ASP A 394 -15.29 -33.72 11.04
CA ASP A 394 -16.56 -33.37 11.62
C ASP A 394 -16.39 -32.59 12.94
N SER A 395 -15.40 -32.96 13.75
CA SER A 395 -15.11 -32.29 15.02
C SER A 395 -14.63 -30.83 14.87
N ILE A 396 -14.02 -30.49 13.74
CA ILE A 396 -13.48 -29.14 13.45
C ILE A 396 -14.33 -28.33 12.49
N SER A 397 -15.37 -28.96 11.89
CA SER A 397 -16.09 -28.35 10.77
C SER A 397 -16.71 -27.00 11.11
N GLY A 398 -17.28 -26.84 12.29
CA GLY A 398 -17.85 -25.56 12.72
C GLY A 398 -16.84 -24.45 12.87
N VAL A 399 -15.64 -24.75 13.38
CA VAL A 399 -14.53 -23.80 13.54
C VAL A 399 -13.99 -23.39 12.17
N VAL A 400 -13.64 -24.36 11.33
CA VAL A 400 -13.11 -24.08 9.97
C VAL A 400 -14.14 -23.32 9.15
N ARG A 401 -15.42 -23.70 9.22
CA ARG A 401 -16.51 -23.00 8.57
C ARG A 401 -16.58 -21.52 8.98
N GLN A 402 -16.48 -21.22 10.28
CA GLN A 402 -16.49 -19.84 10.77
C GLN A 402 -15.29 -19.04 10.22
N VAL A 403 -14.10 -19.65 10.19
CA VAL A 403 -12.91 -19.02 9.59
C VAL A 403 -13.13 -18.72 8.11
N LEU A 404 -13.67 -19.69 7.36
CA LEU A 404 -13.92 -19.53 5.92
C LEU A 404 -14.99 -18.48 5.63
N ASP A 405 -16.09 -18.44 6.39
CA ASP A 405 -17.15 -17.44 6.23
C ASP A 405 -16.60 -16.01 6.39
N THR A 406 -15.78 -15.79 7.40
CA THR A 406 -15.13 -14.50 7.64
C THR A 406 -14.08 -14.17 6.56
N ARG A 407 -13.25 -15.14 6.18
CA ARG A 407 -12.21 -14.99 5.17
C ARG A 407 -12.80 -14.64 3.80
N VAL A 408 -13.88 -15.30 3.39
CA VAL A 408 -14.55 -15.08 2.10
C VAL A 408 -15.13 -13.67 2.03
N LYS A 409 -15.72 -13.15 3.12
CA LYS A 409 -16.17 -11.75 3.20
C LYS A 409 -15.01 -10.76 2.96
N MET A 410 -13.87 -10.97 3.64
CA MET A 410 -12.69 -10.12 3.47
C MET A 410 -12.06 -10.23 2.08
N LEU A 411 -12.18 -11.39 1.43
CA LEU A 411 -11.67 -11.62 0.08
C LEU A 411 -12.56 -11.00 -1.01
N SER A 412 -13.85 -10.84 -0.77
CA SER A 412 -14.85 -10.47 -1.78
C SER A 412 -14.57 -9.15 -2.51
N PRO A 413 -14.01 -8.07 -1.92
CA PRO A 413 -13.69 -6.86 -2.67
C PRO A 413 -12.60 -7.06 -3.72
N PHE A 414 -11.76 -8.06 -3.53
CA PHE A 414 -10.60 -8.34 -4.38
C PHE A 414 -10.90 -9.42 -5.43
N ALA A 415 -11.61 -10.46 -5.04
CA ALA A 415 -11.96 -11.62 -5.86
C ALA A 415 -13.48 -11.88 -5.81
N PRO A 416 -14.32 -10.98 -6.37
CA PRO A 416 -15.76 -11.00 -6.18
C PRO A 416 -16.46 -12.26 -6.72
N PHE A 417 -16.02 -12.80 -7.86
CA PHE A 417 -16.71 -13.91 -8.51
C PHE A 417 -16.52 -15.22 -7.76
N ILE A 418 -15.29 -15.58 -7.43
CA ILE A 418 -15.03 -16.80 -6.67
C ILE A 418 -15.52 -16.70 -5.22
N SER A 419 -15.52 -15.47 -4.66
CA SER A 419 -16.05 -15.25 -3.32
C SER A 419 -17.56 -15.45 -3.27
N GLU A 420 -18.31 -15.06 -4.30
CA GLU A 420 -19.75 -15.35 -4.40
C GLU A 420 -20.01 -16.86 -4.45
N GLU A 421 -19.29 -17.61 -5.29
CA GLU A 421 -19.37 -19.07 -5.36
C GLU A 421 -19.06 -19.75 -4.00
N MET A 422 -17.99 -19.32 -3.35
CA MET A 422 -17.62 -19.84 -2.02
C MET A 422 -18.70 -19.51 -0.97
N TRP A 423 -19.29 -18.32 -1.06
CA TRP A 423 -20.34 -17.87 -0.16
C TRP A 423 -21.62 -18.71 -0.27
N GLU A 424 -22.01 -19.07 -1.50
CA GLU A 424 -23.12 -20.01 -1.75
C GLU A 424 -22.81 -21.43 -1.24
N LEU A 425 -21.59 -21.93 -1.50
CA LEU A 425 -21.15 -23.25 -0.98
C LEU A 425 -21.22 -23.32 0.55
N LEU A 426 -20.93 -22.21 1.21
CA LEU A 426 -21.07 -22.08 2.65
C LEU A 426 -22.57 -21.96 3.09
N GLY A 427 -23.53 -22.10 2.18
CA GLY A 427 -24.99 -22.17 2.47
C GLY A 427 -25.62 -20.82 2.78
N ASN A 428 -25.07 -19.74 2.27
CA ASN A 428 -25.62 -18.39 2.36
C ASN A 428 -26.51 -18.11 1.13
N ASN A 429 -27.73 -17.61 1.34
CA ASN A 429 -28.74 -17.46 0.29
C ASN A 429 -28.82 -16.06 -0.33
N LYS A 430 -28.09 -15.09 0.22
CA LYS A 430 -28.01 -13.71 -0.29
C LYS A 430 -26.64 -13.46 -0.88
N SER A 431 -26.56 -12.59 -1.88
CA SER A 431 -25.27 -12.22 -2.44
C SER A 431 -24.30 -11.71 -1.38
N ILE A 432 -23.03 -12.10 -1.48
CA ILE A 432 -21.96 -11.66 -0.59
C ILE A 432 -21.79 -10.13 -0.60
N THR A 433 -22.15 -9.47 -1.71
CA THR A 433 -22.11 -8.00 -1.82
C THR A 433 -23.05 -7.28 -0.86
N LEU A 434 -24.05 -8.01 -0.32
CA LEU A 434 -24.99 -7.50 0.70
C LEU A 434 -24.56 -7.88 2.13
N ALA A 435 -23.50 -8.66 2.28
CA ALA A 435 -22.99 -9.03 3.59
C ALA A 435 -22.18 -7.86 4.19
N SER A 436 -22.31 -7.65 5.48
CA SER A 436 -21.51 -6.68 6.20
C SER A 436 -20.05 -7.13 6.29
N TRP A 437 -19.13 -6.17 6.23
CA TRP A 437 -17.72 -6.40 6.56
C TRP A 437 -17.61 -7.02 7.96
N PRO A 438 -16.73 -8.01 8.18
CA PRO A 438 -16.61 -8.66 9.48
C PRO A 438 -16.07 -7.67 10.54
N ASN A 439 -16.69 -7.70 11.71
CA ASN A 439 -16.21 -6.97 12.88
C ASN A 439 -15.36 -7.88 13.76
N VAL A 440 -14.44 -7.27 14.50
CA VAL A 440 -13.65 -7.95 15.54
C VAL A 440 -14.59 -8.39 16.66
N ASP A 441 -14.48 -9.65 17.07
CA ASP A 441 -15.15 -10.21 18.23
C ASP A 441 -14.14 -10.32 19.38
N GLU A 442 -14.13 -9.32 20.25
CA GLU A 442 -13.21 -9.22 21.39
C GLU A 442 -13.24 -10.46 22.30
N SER A 443 -14.37 -11.17 22.38
CA SER A 443 -14.52 -12.36 23.22
C SER A 443 -13.74 -13.57 22.71
N LYS A 444 -13.27 -13.53 21.46
CA LYS A 444 -12.53 -14.63 20.82
C LYS A 444 -11.02 -14.47 20.87
N PHE A 445 -10.50 -13.34 21.35
CA PHE A 445 -9.07 -13.26 21.62
C PHE A 445 -8.70 -14.20 22.77
N ASP A 446 -7.83 -15.14 22.48
CA ASP A 446 -7.22 -16.02 23.47
C ASP A 446 -5.68 -15.89 23.41
N TYR A 447 -5.17 -14.86 24.07
CA TYR A 447 -3.73 -14.57 24.07
C TYR A 447 -2.90 -15.70 24.68
N ALA A 448 -3.49 -16.52 25.57
CA ALA A 448 -2.82 -17.69 26.12
C ALA A 448 -2.66 -18.78 25.05
N ALA A 449 -3.67 -18.98 24.22
CA ALA A 449 -3.58 -19.87 23.07
C ALA A 449 -2.57 -19.34 22.01
N ASP A 450 -2.57 -18.03 21.73
CA ASP A 450 -1.63 -17.40 20.80
C ASP A 450 -0.18 -17.61 21.24
N GLU A 451 0.15 -17.34 22.50
CA GLU A 451 1.49 -17.49 23.03
C GLU A 451 1.89 -18.96 23.16
N SER A 452 0.94 -19.86 23.46
CA SER A 452 1.23 -21.31 23.52
C SER A 452 1.62 -21.86 22.16
N GLU A 453 0.88 -21.55 21.10
CA GLU A 453 1.22 -22.00 19.74
C GLU A 453 2.51 -21.33 19.22
N THR A 454 2.74 -20.07 19.57
CA THR A 454 4.01 -19.39 19.27
C THR A 454 5.19 -20.09 19.94
N LEU A 455 5.03 -20.53 21.19
CA LEU A 455 6.05 -21.27 21.93
C LEU A 455 6.37 -22.62 21.26
N ILE A 456 5.35 -23.34 20.77
CA ILE A 456 5.52 -24.61 20.05
C ILE A 456 6.24 -24.39 18.70
N ILE A 457 5.86 -23.36 17.95
CA ILE A 457 6.51 -23.00 16.67
C ILE A 457 7.98 -22.67 16.88
N ASN A 458 8.30 -21.88 17.91
CA ASN A 458 9.67 -21.52 18.25
C ASN A 458 10.48 -22.76 18.70
N LEU A 459 9.90 -23.65 19.50
CA LEU A 459 10.54 -24.91 19.90
C LEU A 459 10.93 -25.75 18.68
N LEU A 460 10.03 -25.90 17.72
CA LEU A 460 10.29 -26.63 16.47
C LEU A 460 11.42 -25.96 15.67
N ALA A 461 11.37 -24.65 15.51
CA ALA A 461 12.38 -23.89 14.77
C ALA A 461 13.76 -24.01 15.43
N ASP A 462 13.83 -23.88 16.75
CA ASP A 462 15.07 -24.02 17.51
C ASP A 462 15.65 -25.44 17.40
N ALA A 463 14.82 -26.47 17.54
CA ALA A 463 15.21 -27.85 17.37
C ALA A 463 15.73 -28.14 15.96
N GLN A 464 15.01 -27.71 14.92
CA GLN A 464 15.43 -27.87 13.53
C GLN A 464 16.76 -27.15 13.25
N ASN A 465 16.95 -25.97 13.82
CA ASN A 465 18.20 -25.23 13.68
C ASN A 465 19.38 -25.95 14.34
N ILE A 466 19.19 -26.48 15.54
CA ILE A 466 20.22 -27.29 16.23
C ILE A 466 20.57 -28.51 15.39
N ILE A 467 19.59 -29.25 14.89
CA ILE A 467 19.81 -30.43 14.04
C ILE A 467 20.57 -30.05 12.76
N LYS A 468 20.20 -28.95 12.11
CA LYS A 468 20.86 -28.46 10.89
C LYS A 468 22.32 -28.08 11.13
N VAL A 469 22.60 -27.39 12.24
CA VAL A 469 23.96 -26.93 12.57
C VAL A 469 24.84 -28.07 13.05
N THR A 470 24.33 -28.95 13.93
CA THR A 470 25.09 -30.06 14.50
C THR A 470 25.15 -31.30 13.62
N LYS A 471 24.23 -31.40 12.63
CA LYS A 471 24.03 -32.57 11.75
C LYS A 471 23.72 -33.85 12.51
N ILE A 472 23.26 -33.76 13.76
CA ILE A 472 22.84 -34.90 14.57
C ILE A 472 21.47 -35.37 14.10
N LYS A 473 21.20 -36.65 14.10
CA LYS A 473 19.87 -37.25 13.99
C LYS A 473 19.44 -37.75 15.36
N PRO A 474 18.77 -36.93 16.17
CA PRO A 474 18.43 -37.32 17.52
C PRO A 474 17.37 -38.43 17.54
N LYS A 475 17.50 -39.37 18.43
CA LYS A 475 16.45 -40.33 18.76
C LYS A 475 15.53 -39.81 19.86
N LYS A 476 16.13 -39.03 20.77
CA LYS A 476 15.39 -38.38 21.86
C LYS A 476 15.75 -36.91 21.98
N ILE A 477 14.75 -36.10 22.25
CA ILE A 477 14.90 -34.70 22.53
C ILE A 477 14.30 -34.40 23.88
N PHE A 478 15.15 -33.92 24.80
CA PHE A 478 14.77 -33.49 26.14
C PHE A 478 14.47 -32.00 26.09
N VAL A 479 13.25 -31.64 26.51
CA VAL A 479 12.77 -30.24 26.56
C VAL A 479 12.63 -29.86 28.02
N TYR A 480 13.33 -28.81 28.44
CA TYR A 480 13.29 -28.33 29.83
C TYR A 480 12.54 -26.99 29.86
N ALA A 481 11.39 -26.97 30.52
CA ALA A 481 10.63 -25.76 30.81
C ALA A 481 11.24 -25.00 32.00
N ALA A 482 11.02 -23.69 32.03
CA ALA A 482 11.54 -22.82 33.08
C ALA A 482 10.93 -23.12 34.45
N ALA A 483 11.75 -23.05 35.52
CA ALA A 483 11.28 -23.15 36.89
C ALA A 483 10.29 -22.01 37.25
N SER A 484 9.37 -22.30 38.18
CA SER A 484 8.32 -21.35 38.59
C SER A 484 8.85 -20.00 39.06
N TRP A 485 9.98 -20.01 39.84
CA TRP A 485 10.58 -18.78 40.33
C TRP A 485 11.13 -17.87 39.21
N LYS A 486 11.53 -18.42 38.05
CA LYS A 486 11.98 -17.67 36.88
C LYS A 486 10.82 -16.93 36.21
N TRP A 487 9.62 -17.46 36.31
CA TRP A 487 8.41 -16.78 35.84
C TRP A 487 8.09 -15.55 36.68
N ASP A 488 8.30 -15.61 38.01
CA ASP A 488 8.15 -14.44 38.88
C ASP A 488 9.15 -13.34 38.53
N VAL A 489 10.39 -13.73 38.25
CA VAL A 489 11.45 -12.82 37.78
C VAL A 489 11.05 -12.20 36.43
N TYR A 490 10.65 -13.02 35.48
CA TYR A 490 10.26 -12.58 34.14
C TYR A 490 9.11 -11.56 34.18
N ARG A 491 8.06 -11.86 34.93
CA ARG A 491 6.91 -10.94 35.08
C ARG A 491 7.33 -9.61 35.65
N LYS A 492 8.16 -9.59 36.68
CA LYS A 492 8.65 -8.37 37.31
C LYS A 492 9.50 -7.53 36.34
N ILE A 493 10.39 -8.17 35.57
CA ILE A 493 11.18 -7.50 34.54
C ILE A 493 10.24 -6.90 33.49
N LEU A 494 9.28 -7.68 33.01
CA LEU A 494 8.31 -7.25 31.97
C LEU A 494 7.45 -6.06 32.44
N GLU A 495 6.95 -6.08 33.67
CA GLU A 495 6.23 -4.94 34.28
C GLU A 495 7.11 -3.68 34.34
N MET A 496 8.36 -3.82 34.79
CA MET A 496 9.29 -2.68 34.86
C MET A 496 9.59 -2.09 33.48
N ILE A 497 9.86 -2.96 32.47
CA ILE A 497 10.12 -2.53 31.10
C ILE A 497 8.88 -1.84 30.49
N THR A 498 7.68 -2.36 30.74
CA THR A 498 6.43 -1.77 30.27
C THR A 498 6.17 -0.37 30.89
N GLN A 499 6.70 -0.14 32.09
CA GLN A 499 6.70 1.17 32.75
C GLN A 499 7.84 2.10 32.30
N GLY A 500 8.64 1.70 31.30
CA GLY A 500 9.76 2.48 30.77
C GLY A 500 11.08 2.32 31.53
N LYS A 501 11.18 1.43 32.51
CA LYS A 501 12.40 1.16 33.28
C LYS A 501 13.21 0.06 32.59
N THR A 502 14.25 0.44 31.89
CA THR A 502 15.10 -0.49 31.11
C THR A 502 16.52 -0.65 31.65
N ASN A 503 16.88 0.11 32.69
CA ASN A 503 18.21 0.07 33.26
C ASN A 503 18.45 -1.23 34.04
N PHE A 504 19.48 -1.99 33.64
CA PHE A 504 19.83 -3.27 34.26
C PHE A 504 20.05 -3.16 35.76
N GLY A 505 20.76 -2.12 36.23
CA GLY A 505 21.07 -1.94 37.66
C GLY A 505 19.82 -1.69 38.50
N GLU A 506 18.88 -0.91 38.00
CA GLU A 506 17.60 -0.65 38.66
C GLU A 506 16.74 -1.92 38.72
N ILE A 507 16.66 -2.65 37.62
CA ILE A 507 15.93 -3.92 37.55
C ILE A 507 16.53 -4.93 38.53
N MET A 508 17.85 -5.13 38.52
CA MET A 508 18.53 -6.03 39.45
C MET A 508 18.29 -5.64 40.91
N LYS A 509 18.38 -4.37 41.25
CA LYS A 509 18.09 -3.89 42.62
C LYS A 509 16.66 -4.20 43.06
N ALA A 510 15.71 -4.01 42.19
CA ALA A 510 14.30 -4.31 42.47
C ALA A 510 14.05 -5.82 42.66
N LEU A 511 14.68 -6.65 41.82
CA LEU A 511 14.58 -8.11 41.90
C LEU A 511 15.24 -8.69 43.17
N VAL A 512 16.40 -8.17 43.54
CA VAL A 512 17.16 -8.63 44.71
C VAL A 512 16.45 -8.30 46.01
N ASN A 513 15.76 -7.19 46.08
CA ASN A 513 15.02 -6.72 47.26
C ASN A 513 13.66 -7.41 47.44
N ASP A 514 13.21 -8.17 46.49
CA ASP A 514 11.96 -8.91 46.54
C ASP A 514 12.19 -10.36 46.96
N SER A 515 11.50 -10.82 47.99
CA SER A 515 11.66 -12.18 48.54
C SER A 515 11.44 -13.29 47.54
N ASN A 516 10.52 -13.08 46.60
CA ASN A 516 10.13 -14.08 45.59
C ASN A 516 11.16 -14.20 44.46
N THR A 517 11.91 -13.12 44.19
CA THR A 517 12.85 -13.03 43.07
C THR A 517 14.32 -12.99 43.51
N SER A 518 14.59 -13.02 44.84
CA SER A 518 15.94 -12.86 45.42
C SER A 518 17.00 -13.88 44.93
N LYS A 519 16.56 -15.03 44.41
CA LYS A 519 17.44 -16.05 43.79
C LYS A 519 18.25 -15.55 42.60
N VAL A 520 17.87 -14.43 42.01
CA VAL A 520 18.60 -13.80 40.87
C VAL A 520 20.02 -13.36 41.23
N LYS A 521 20.35 -13.21 42.53
CA LYS A 521 21.72 -12.90 42.99
C LYS A 521 22.75 -13.88 42.43
N GLU A 522 22.35 -15.14 42.21
CA GLU A 522 23.22 -16.23 41.75
C GLU A 522 23.30 -16.30 40.21
N SER A 523 22.49 -15.53 39.48
CA SER A 523 22.39 -15.61 38.02
C SER A 523 22.14 -14.27 37.34
N PRO A 524 23.02 -13.26 37.49
CA PRO A 524 22.83 -11.95 36.84
C PRO A 524 22.75 -12.03 35.30
N ASP A 525 23.53 -12.94 34.70
CA ASP A 525 23.54 -13.15 33.25
C ASP A 525 22.20 -13.66 32.72
N MET A 526 21.45 -14.43 33.50
CA MET A 526 20.12 -14.88 33.16
C MET A 526 19.14 -13.67 33.09
N VAL A 527 19.23 -12.79 34.09
CA VAL A 527 18.41 -11.56 34.12
C VAL A 527 18.70 -10.68 32.89
N LYS A 528 19.98 -10.50 32.55
CA LYS A 528 20.36 -9.75 31.34
C LYS A 528 19.74 -10.34 30.09
N LYS A 529 19.85 -11.67 29.90
CA LYS A 529 19.24 -12.37 28.78
C LYS A 529 17.71 -12.22 28.75
N MET A 530 17.03 -12.27 29.91
CA MET A 530 15.59 -12.06 29.99
C MET A 530 15.19 -10.62 29.57
N ILE A 531 15.98 -9.64 29.97
CA ILE A 531 15.78 -8.24 29.57
C ILE A 531 15.94 -8.12 28.04
N ASP A 532 17.00 -8.71 27.48
CA ASP A 532 17.25 -8.70 26.02
C ASP A 532 16.11 -9.42 25.26
N ASP A 533 15.66 -10.58 25.72
CA ASP A 533 14.54 -11.34 25.17
C ASP A 533 13.25 -10.47 25.17
N ILE A 534 12.92 -9.83 26.30
CA ILE A 534 11.73 -8.97 26.43
C ILE A 534 11.81 -7.73 25.55
N LEU A 535 12.98 -7.08 25.47
CA LEU A 535 13.16 -5.88 24.65
C LEU A 535 13.09 -6.19 23.14
N SER A 536 13.41 -7.41 22.74
CA SER A 536 13.28 -7.86 21.36
C SER A 536 11.82 -8.09 20.94
N ASP A 537 10.91 -8.31 21.89
CA ASP A 537 9.48 -8.46 21.61
C ASP A 537 8.84 -7.12 21.21
N PRO A 538 7.88 -7.10 20.26
CA PRO A 538 7.07 -5.94 19.97
C PRO A 538 6.30 -5.43 21.21
N LEU A 539 6.03 -4.12 21.25
CA LEU A 539 5.36 -3.49 22.40
C LEU A 539 4.03 -4.16 22.76
N ASP A 540 3.20 -4.45 21.74
CA ASP A 540 1.91 -5.08 21.91
C ASP A 540 2.03 -6.51 22.50
N SER A 541 3.03 -7.27 22.06
CA SER A 541 3.34 -8.59 22.62
C SER A 541 3.72 -8.48 24.10
N ARG A 542 4.58 -7.52 24.46
CA ARG A 542 4.96 -7.26 25.86
C ARG A 542 3.76 -6.93 26.74
N GLN A 543 2.86 -6.07 26.26
CA GLN A 543 1.65 -5.68 27.00
C GLN A 543 0.71 -6.86 27.24
N ARG A 544 0.55 -7.75 26.26
CA ARG A 544 -0.23 -8.99 26.42
C ARG A 544 0.39 -9.95 27.42
N LYS A 545 1.69 -10.16 27.32
CA LYS A 545 2.45 -11.09 28.20
C LYS A 545 2.45 -10.69 29.67
N VAL A 546 2.30 -9.41 30.02
CA VAL A 546 2.21 -8.94 31.43
C VAL A 546 1.12 -9.68 32.22
N ARG A 547 0.01 -10.01 31.58
CA ARG A 547 -1.16 -10.64 32.21
C ARG A 547 -1.22 -12.16 32.03
N LEU A 548 -0.23 -12.73 31.36
CA LEU A 548 -0.20 -14.16 31.02
C LEU A 548 0.80 -14.94 31.86
N THR A 549 0.40 -16.14 32.23
CA THR A 549 1.30 -17.17 32.76
C THR A 549 1.01 -18.46 32.02
N LEU A 550 2.00 -18.98 31.31
CA LEU A 550 1.88 -20.25 30.61
C LEU A 550 2.40 -21.40 31.47
N GLU A 551 1.67 -22.50 31.47
CA GLU A 551 2.14 -23.79 32.00
C GLU A 551 2.94 -24.51 30.90
N GLU A 552 4.19 -24.10 30.64
CA GLU A 552 5.01 -24.56 29.50
C GLU A 552 5.05 -26.09 29.39
N VAL A 553 5.19 -26.82 30.50
CA VAL A 553 5.18 -28.28 30.49
C VAL A 553 3.92 -28.83 29.86
N LYS A 554 2.76 -28.27 30.22
CA LYS A 554 1.47 -28.69 29.66
C LYS A 554 1.35 -28.36 28.20
N VAL A 555 1.83 -27.17 27.78
CA VAL A 555 1.88 -26.75 26.37
C VAL A 555 2.75 -27.71 25.55
N PHE A 556 3.92 -28.10 26.04
CA PHE A 556 4.80 -29.03 25.34
C PHE A 556 4.26 -30.46 25.32
N GLU A 557 3.64 -30.93 26.41
CA GLU A 557 2.98 -32.26 26.42
C GLU A 557 1.82 -32.33 25.44
N ASP A 558 1.01 -31.27 25.32
CA ASP A 558 -0.06 -31.18 24.33
C ASP A 558 0.46 -31.20 22.87
N ALA A 559 1.66 -30.66 22.64
CA ALA A 559 2.31 -30.62 21.32
C ALA A 559 3.26 -31.80 21.04
N LYS A 560 3.46 -32.69 21.99
CA LYS A 560 4.47 -33.78 21.95
C LYS A 560 4.35 -34.63 20.69
N GLY A 561 3.14 -35.02 20.31
CA GLY A 561 2.88 -35.84 19.12
C GLY A 561 3.28 -35.13 17.83
N LEU A 562 2.95 -33.83 17.70
CA LEU A 562 3.34 -33.01 16.55
C LEU A 562 4.87 -32.87 16.45
N VAL A 563 5.48 -32.42 17.55
CA VAL A 563 6.93 -32.12 17.55
C VAL A 563 7.75 -33.38 17.33
N GLY A 564 7.34 -34.52 17.96
CA GLY A 564 7.96 -35.81 17.74
C GLY A 564 7.91 -36.29 16.31
N LYS A 565 6.75 -36.14 15.66
CA LYS A 565 6.55 -36.50 14.25
C LYS A 565 7.36 -35.59 13.30
N GLU A 566 7.37 -34.28 13.52
CA GLU A 566 8.10 -33.31 12.66
C GLU A 566 9.63 -33.48 12.78
N LEU A 567 10.13 -33.93 13.93
CA LEU A 567 11.57 -34.11 14.18
C LEU A 567 12.06 -35.58 14.09
N ASP A 568 11.16 -36.51 13.82
CA ASP A 568 11.42 -37.96 13.80
C ASP A 568 12.15 -38.42 15.08
N SER A 569 11.65 -37.98 16.26
CA SER A 569 12.32 -38.15 17.56
C SER A 569 11.32 -38.27 18.71
N ASP A 570 11.67 -39.02 19.73
CA ASP A 570 10.90 -39.07 20.99
C ASP A 570 11.15 -37.81 21.83
N LEU A 571 10.06 -37.10 22.21
CA LEU A 571 10.16 -35.97 23.12
C LEU A 571 9.97 -36.42 24.57
N VAL A 572 10.86 -35.92 25.45
CA VAL A 572 10.74 -36.05 26.90
C VAL A 572 10.76 -34.67 27.52
N ILE A 573 9.71 -34.32 28.24
CA ILE A 573 9.50 -32.98 28.77
C ILE A 573 9.66 -32.96 30.27
N PHE A 574 10.44 -32.03 30.78
CA PHE A 574 10.67 -31.82 32.20
C PHE A 574 10.50 -30.35 32.58
N ASN A 575 10.06 -30.12 33.81
CA ASN A 575 10.34 -28.83 34.44
C ASN A 575 11.79 -28.78 34.95
N GLU A 576 12.40 -27.61 34.93
CA GLU A 576 13.75 -27.41 35.47
C GLU A 576 13.88 -27.90 36.93
N ASP A 577 12.84 -27.73 37.73
CA ASP A 577 12.79 -28.11 39.15
C ASP A 577 12.46 -29.59 39.38
N ASP A 578 12.21 -30.36 38.33
CA ASP A 578 11.89 -31.79 38.45
C ASP A 578 13.12 -32.56 38.96
N LYS A 579 12.95 -33.25 40.11
CA LYS A 579 14.01 -34.03 40.75
C LYS A 579 14.39 -35.27 39.94
N ASN A 580 13.46 -35.80 39.16
CA ASN A 580 13.63 -37.02 38.38
C ASN A 580 14.02 -36.74 36.91
N LYS A 581 14.35 -35.49 36.59
CA LYS A 581 14.75 -35.13 35.22
C LYS A 581 16.07 -35.78 34.79
N THR A 582 16.10 -36.22 33.55
CA THR A 582 17.35 -36.63 32.88
C THR A 582 18.01 -35.38 32.29
N ASP A 583 19.14 -34.94 32.81
CA ASP A 583 19.86 -33.76 32.32
C ASP A 583 21.37 -33.98 32.36
N PRO A 584 21.94 -34.83 31.48
CA PRO A 584 23.34 -35.23 31.51
C PRO A 584 24.33 -34.09 31.20
N LYS A 585 23.88 -33.02 30.61
CA LYS A 585 24.67 -31.82 30.24
C LYS A 585 24.33 -30.58 31.05
N ASN A 586 23.51 -30.73 32.10
CA ASN A 586 23.07 -29.63 32.96
C ASN A 586 22.46 -28.45 32.17
N LYS A 587 21.66 -28.79 31.15
CA LYS A 587 20.99 -27.84 30.25
C LYS A 587 19.73 -27.21 30.84
N ALA A 588 19.01 -27.92 31.73
CA ALA A 588 17.78 -27.43 32.34
C ALA A 588 17.94 -26.04 32.98
N LYS A 589 19.08 -25.77 33.62
CA LYS A 589 19.33 -24.48 34.29
C LYS A 589 19.33 -23.25 33.37
N VAL A 590 19.51 -23.42 32.06
CA VAL A 590 19.50 -22.30 31.10
C VAL A 590 18.11 -22.01 30.53
N ALA A 591 17.12 -22.84 30.86
CA ALA A 591 15.73 -22.57 30.48
C ALA A 591 15.22 -21.25 31.08
N ARG A 592 14.49 -20.49 30.31
CA ARG A 592 13.86 -19.23 30.70
C ARG A 592 12.39 -19.22 30.20
N PRO A 593 11.49 -18.46 30.81
CA PRO A 593 10.13 -18.29 30.31
C PRO A 593 10.14 -17.96 28.82
N TYR A 594 9.33 -18.66 28.06
CA TYR A 594 9.23 -18.62 26.57
C TYR A 594 10.50 -19.11 25.83
N LYS A 595 11.54 -19.55 26.51
CA LYS A 595 12.80 -20.04 25.95
C LYS A 595 13.20 -21.35 26.64
N PRO A 596 12.58 -22.48 26.29
CA PRO A 596 12.94 -23.77 26.83
C PRO A 596 14.37 -24.16 26.46
N ALA A 597 15.02 -24.98 27.29
CA ALA A 597 16.32 -25.52 26.95
C ALA A 597 16.16 -26.89 26.28
N LEU A 598 17.01 -27.18 25.30
CA LEU A 598 16.99 -28.42 24.55
C LEU A 598 18.29 -29.22 24.76
N TYR A 599 18.12 -30.52 24.94
CA TYR A 599 19.21 -31.50 24.86
C TYR A 599 18.79 -32.63 23.90
N MET A 600 19.69 -33.01 22.99
CA MET A 600 19.42 -33.99 21.93
C MET A 600 20.38 -35.18 22.07
N GLU A 601 19.82 -36.38 21.98
CA GLU A 601 20.53 -37.66 22.13
C GLU A 601 20.27 -38.58 20.93
#